data_7bfbff33e9e95e82a0f9623b6f397d01
#
_entry.id   7bfbff33e9e95e82a0f9623b6f397d01
#
_cell.length_a   1.000
_cell.length_b   1.000
_cell.length_c   1.000
_cell.angle_alpha   90.00
_cell.angle_beta   90.00
_cell.angle_gamma   90.00
#
_symmetry.space_group_name_H-M   'P 1'
#
loop_
_entity.id
_entity.type
_entity.pdbx_description
1 polymer ?
#
loop_
_entity_poly.entity_id
_entity_poly.type
_entity_poly.pdbx_seq_one_letter_code
_entity_poly.pdbx_strand_id
1 'polypeptide(L)'
;MKNKKVIYLLALAAFLIGTIEYIITGIIQMVATDLSVSTSVAGLLVTSFALSAAIGAPIVIALTINFDRKKILLSMLIIFILSNFITFFSYSFEMVLFTRILQGLSGGIAIVVAMAVATRLVENEKRGSAIGIILMGLSSSLVFGVPLGTFLSEIMGWKALFILIGLITIIPLLVVYRSVPTIKEQEQVTIGMQLSILKDKRIVFAVAVTLFYVGSYSTLFTYLTPFLQASANLTIAEISGILLLAGICSFIGSSIGGIAADKKGPKFTIFTGLILQILMLILLAMIGGNLVGIIAVIMIWMIATWSISPAQQLYLVTLVPKSPDIALSVNTSFIQFGFALGSGLGGLVISGTSVLNLSWVSAVTVVLALLMTLMLVAFERIPSSKTLMGKC
;
A
#
# COMPACT_ATOMS: atom_id res chain seq x y z
N MET A 1 -9.77 28.87 -7.41
CA MET A 1 -9.01 28.82 -6.13
C MET A 1 -9.65 27.92 -5.06
N LYS A 2 -10.99 27.92 -4.90
CA LYS A 2 -11.69 27.11 -3.87
C LYS A 2 -11.46 25.60 -4.02
N ASN A 3 -11.52 25.08 -5.24
CA ASN A 3 -11.35 23.66 -5.53
C ASN A 3 -9.93 23.11 -5.24
N LYS A 4 -8.87 23.93 -5.43
CA LYS A 4 -7.51 23.50 -5.10
C LYS A 4 -7.35 23.21 -3.60
N LYS A 5 -7.91 24.06 -2.72
CA LYS A 5 -7.88 23.84 -1.26
C LYS A 5 -8.55 22.52 -0.87
N VAL A 6 -9.67 22.18 -1.52
CA VAL A 6 -10.38 20.92 -1.25
C VAL A 6 -9.49 19.72 -1.62
N ILE A 7 -8.79 19.74 -2.76
CA ILE A 7 -7.91 18.66 -3.20
C ILE A 7 -6.75 18.44 -2.22
N TYR A 8 -6.12 19.52 -1.73
CA TYR A 8 -5.05 19.41 -0.72
C TYR A 8 -5.56 18.84 0.61
N LEU A 9 -6.82 19.13 0.99
CA LEU A 9 -7.42 18.55 2.19
C LEU A 9 -7.86 17.10 1.99
N LEU A 10 -8.21 16.69 0.76
CA LEU A 10 -8.35 15.28 0.42
C LEU A 10 -7.00 14.55 0.45
N ALA A 11 -5.91 15.21 0.04
CA ALA A 11 -4.56 14.68 0.16
C ALA A 11 -4.13 14.55 1.64
N LEU A 12 -4.53 15.49 2.51
CA LEU A 12 -4.35 15.36 3.96
C LEU A 12 -5.10 14.14 4.50
N ALA A 13 -6.35 13.92 4.07
CA ALA A 13 -7.08 12.71 4.46
C ALA A 13 -6.35 11.43 4.00
N ALA A 14 -5.83 11.39 2.77
CA ALA A 14 -5.05 10.28 2.26
C ALA A 14 -3.74 10.08 3.06
N PHE A 15 -3.06 11.15 3.47
CA PHE A 15 -1.90 11.12 4.36
C PHE A 15 -2.24 10.49 5.72
N LEU A 16 -3.34 10.90 6.34
CA LEU A 16 -3.77 10.40 7.65
C LEU A 16 -4.18 8.92 7.58
N ILE A 17 -4.91 8.53 6.52
CA ILE A 17 -5.30 7.14 6.27
C ILE A 17 -4.05 6.28 6.04
N GLY A 18 -3.13 6.73 5.19
CA GLY A 18 -1.88 6.00 4.93
C GLY A 18 -0.99 5.91 6.19
N THR A 19 -0.99 6.94 7.04
CA THR A 19 -0.28 6.87 8.32
C THR A 19 -0.84 5.76 9.20
N ILE A 20 -2.17 5.64 9.33
CA ILE A 20 -2.81 4.54 10.07
C ILE A 20 -2.57 3.18 9.40
N GLU A 21 -2.52 3.13 8.08
CA GLU A 21 -2.23 1.90 7.32
C GLU A 21 -0.85 1.33 7.70
N TYR A 22 0.19 2.16 7.66
CA TYR A 22 1.58 1.72 7.78
C TYR A 22 2.18 1.83 9.18
N ILE A 23 1.53 2.54 10.12
CA ILE A 23 2.12 2.84 11.44
C ILE A 23 2.42 1.60 12.27
N ILE A 24 1.65 0.52 12.11
CA ILE A 24 1.87 -0.72 12.87
C ILE A 24 3.30 -1.24 12.68
N THR A 25 3.91 -1.08 11.51
CA THR A 25 5.31 -1.44 11.26
C THR A 25 6.27 -0.78 12.26
N GLY A 26 6.04 0.50 12.58
CA GLY A 26 6.88 1.24 13.52
C GLY A 26 6.59 0.92 14.99
N ILE A 27 5.35 0.57 15.34
CA ILE A 27 4.90 0.41 16.73
C ILE A 27 4.54 -1.03 17.10
N ILE A 28 4.77 -2.01 16.21
CA ILE A 28 4.31 -3.40 16.38
C ILE A 28 4.75 -4.02 17.71
N GLN A 29 5.97 -3.72 18.16
CA GLN A 29 6.52 -4.21 19.42
C GLN A 29 5.79 -3.60 20.63
N MET A 30 5.49 -2.28 20.58
CA MET A 30 4.75 -1.58 21.64
C MET A 30 3.35 -2.15 21.77
N VAL A 31 2.66 -2.39 20.64
CA VAL A 31 1.33 -2.97 20.59
C VAL A 31 1.32 -4.39 21.13
N ALA A 32 2.29 -5.23 20.70
CA ALA A 32 2.44 -6.60 21.16
C ALA A 32 2.63 -6.68 22.68
N THR A 33 3.49 -5.82 23.22
CA THR A 33 3.76 -5.76 24.67
C THR A 33 2.55 -5.27 25.46
N ASP A 34 1.90 -4.16 25.03
CA ASP A 34 0.76 -3.56 25.75
C ASP A 34 -0.46 -4.50 25.77
N LEU A 35 -0.70 -5.22 24.68
CA LEU A 35 -1.82 -6.15 24.54
C LEU A 35 -1.47 -7.60 24.95
N SER A 36 -0.25 -7.85 25.47
CA SER A 36 0.25 -9.16 25.91
C SER A 36 0.10 -10.26 24.86
N VAL A 37 0.38 -9.94 23.58
CA VAL A 37 0.38 -10.89 22.47
C VAL A 37 1.78 -11.01 21.87
N SER A 38 2.02 -12.08 21.09
CA SER A 38 3.27 -12.18 20.34
C SER A 38 3.35 -11.17 19.21
N THR A 39 4.57 -10.80 18.78
CA THR A 39 4.79 -9.93 17.62
C THR A 39 4.17 -10.52 16.34
N SER A 40 4.18 -11.85 16.21
CA SER A 40 3.51 -12.57 15.11
C SER A 40 2.00 -12.32 15.11
N VAL A 41 1.34 -12.42 16.28
CA VAL A 41 -0.10 -12.12 16.44
C VAL A 41 -0.37 -10.65 16.15
N ALA A 42 0.47 -9.74 16.64
CA ALA A 42 0.34 -8.31 16.35
C ALA A 42 0.39 -8.00 14.84
N GLY A 43 1.12 -8.77 14.04
CA GLY A 43 1.14 -8.67 12.57
C GLY A 43 -0.22 -8.88 11.90
N LEU A 44 -1.15 -9.62 12.56
CA LEU A 44 -2.53 -9.76 12.06
C LEU A 44 -3.28 -8.42 11.96
N LEU A 45 -2.82 -7.39 12.68
CA LEU A 45 -3.37 -6.04 12.58
C LEU A 45 -3.09 -5.41 11.20
N VAL A 46 -1.96 -5.73 10.58
CA VAL A 46 -1.63 -5.32 9.19
C VAL A 46 -2.43 -6.17 8.21
N THR A 47 -2.44 -7.49 8.41
CA THR A 47 -3.19 -8.43 7.57
C THR A 47 -4.67 -8.08 7.52
N SER A 48 -5.32 -7.81 8.66
CA SER A 48 -6.75 -7.50 8.74
C SER A 48 -7.10 -6.17 8.07
N PHE A 49 -6.27 -5.14 8.24
CA PHE A 49 -6.43 -3.88 7.53
C PHE A 49 -6.35 -4.09 6.02
N ALA A 50 -5.28 -4.74 5.54
CA ALA A 50 -5.05 -4.95 4.13
C ALA A 50 -6.15 -5.82 3.48
N LEU A 51 -6.57 -6.93 4.12
CA LEU A 51 -7.65 -7.77 3.61
C LEU A 51 -8.99 -7.02 3.54
N SER A 52 -9.31 -6.24 4.56
CA SER A 52 -10.55 -5.47 4.57
C SER A 52 -10.56 -4.38 3.50
N ALA A 53 -9.43 -3.73 3.23
CA ALA A 53 -9.28 -2.79 2.13
C ALA A 53 -9.37 -3.48 0.77
N ALA A 54 -8.66 -4.64 0.60
CA ALA A 54 -8.62 -5.38 -0.67
C ALA A 54 -9.99 -5.87 -1.13
N ILE A 55 -10.77 -6.40 -0.19
CA ILE A 55 -12.08 -7.01 -0.46
C ILE A 55 -13.19 -5.97 -0.35
N GLY A 56 -13.13 -5.14 0.68
CA GLY A 56 -14.20 -4.22 1.01
C GLY A 56 -14.36 -3.07 0.02
N ALA A 57 -13.25 -2.49 -0.45
CA ALA A 57 -13.33 -1.36 -1.36
C ALA A 57 -14.05 -1.70 -2.68
N PRO A 58 -13.72 -2.77 -3.44
CA PRO A 58 -14.45 -3.15 -4.64
C PRO A 58 -15.92 -3.44 -4.39
N ILE A 59 -16.24 -4.16 -3.30
CA ILE A 59 -17.62 -4.54 -2.96
C ILE A 59 -18.47 -3.30 -2.64
N VAL A 60 -17.99 -2.46 -1.72
CA VAL A 60 -18.76 -1.29 -1.28
C VAL A 60 -18.90 -0.27 -2.41
N ILE A 61 -17.87 -0.05 -3.22
CA ILE A 61 -17.96 0.83 -4.38
C ILE A 61 -19.03 0.34 -5.37
N ALA A 62 -19.09 -0.96 -5.63
CA ALA A 62 -20.10 -1.54 -6.51
C ALA A 62 -21.51 -1.49 -5.93
N LEU A 63 -21.69 -1.75 -4.63
CA LEU A 63 -22.98 -1.66 -3.95
C LEU A 63 -23.49 -0.21 -3.84
N THR A 64 -22.60 0.74 -3.83
CA THR A 64 -22.91 2.16 -3.65
C THR A 64 -22.87 2.96 -4.96
N ILE A 65 -22.95 2.28 -6.11
CA ILE A 65 -22.78 2.88 -7.43
C ILE A 65 -23.80 4.01 -7.71
N ASN A 66 -25.02 3.88 -7.20
CA ASN A 66 -26.10 4.84 -7.35
C ASN A 66 -26.09 5.93 -6.27
N PHE A 67 -25.20 5.85 -5.30
CA PHE A 67 -25.15 6.80 -4.20
C PHE A 67 -24.26 8.02 -4.54
N ASP A 68 -24.57 9.14 -3.91
CA ASP A 68 -23.76 10.35 -3.98
C ASP A 68 -22.35 10.10 -3.40
N ARG A 69 -21.32 10.33 -4.23
CA ARG A 69 -19.90 10.11 -3.84
C ARG A 69 -19.50 10.97 -2.63
N LYS A 70 -20.07 12.16 -2.48
CA LYS A 70 -19.88 12.99 -1.28
C LYS A 70 -20.38 12.27 -0.03
N LYS A 71 -21.58 11.69 -0.07
CA LYS A 71 -22.16 10.98 1.08
C LYS A 71 -21.33 9.76 1.46
N ILE A 72 -20.86 8.99 0.46
CA ILE A 72 -19.98 7.84 0.69
C ILE A 72 -18.70 8.30 1.36
N LEU A 73 -18.03 9.33 0.83
CA LEU A 73 -16.79 9.84 1.39
C LEU A 73 -16.97 10.31 2.84
N LEU A 74 -18.04 11.05 3.12
CA LEU A 74 -18.36 11.50 4.48
C LEU A 74 -18.58 10.32 5.43
N SER A 75 -19.37 9.33 5.01
CA SER A 75 -19.61 8.12 5.83
C SER A 75 -18.33 7.36 6.11
N MET A 76 -17.45 7.20 5.12
CA MET A 76 -16.19 6.50 5.29
C MET A 76 -15.22 7.28 6.21
N LEU A 77 -15.13 8.60 6.08
CA LEU A 77 -14.34 9.43 7.00
C LEU A 77 -14.89 9.38 8.44
N ILE A 78 -16.22 9.35 8.62
CA ILE A 78 -16.83 9.20 9.95
C ILE A 78 -16.48 7.83 10.55
N ILE A 79 -16.63 6.74 9.80
CA ILE A 79 -16.28 5.39 10.26
C ILE A 79 -14.78 5.32 10.60
N PHE A 80 -13.92 5.93 9.77
CA PHE A 80 -12.48 6.00 10.02
C PHE A 80 -12.17 6.77 11.32
N ILE A 81 -12.79 7.92 11.57
CA ILE A 81 -12.64 8.68 12.80
C ILE A 81 -13.11 7.84 14.00
N LEU A 82 -14.33 7.29 13.95
CA LEU A 82 -14.88 6.49 15.03
C LEU A 82 -14.00 5.26 15.34
N SER A 83 -13.51 4.56 14.33
CA SER A 83 -12.61 3.42 14.53
C SER A 83 -11.30 3.81 15.20
N ASN A 84 -10.75 4.99 14.90
CA ASN A 84 -9.56 5.52 15.57
C ASN A 84 -9.86 5.88 17.05
N PHE A 85 -11.01 6.49 17.35
CA PHE A 85 -11.43 6.74 18.73
C PHE A 85 -11.63 5.41 19.49
N ILE A 86 -12.27 4.40 18.89
CA ILE A 86 -12.44 3.09 19.52
C ILE A 86 -11.08 2.44 19.81
N THR A 87 -10.11 2.56 18.88
CA THR A 87 -8.74 2.05 19.08
C THR A 87 -8.08 2.69 20.31
N PHE A 88 -8.26 3.99 20.53
CA PHE A 88 -7.72 4.68 21.71
C PHE A 88 -8.25 4.08 23.03
N PHE A 89 -9.56 3.76 23.09
CA PHE A 89 -10.19 3.18 24.27
C PHE A 89 -10.09 1.65 24.34
N SER A 90 -9.39 1.00 23.38
CA SER A 90 -9.28 -0.46 23.37
C SER A 90 -8.38 -0.96 24.49
N TYR A 91 -8.76 -2.08 25.07
CA TYR A 91 -8.04 -2.79 26.13
C TYR A 91 -7.78 -4.27 25.79
N SER A 92 -8.21 -4.75 24.63
CA SER A 92 -7.95 -6.11 24.16
C SER A 92 -7.48 -6.12 22.70
N PHE A 93 -6.76 -7.19 22.33
CA PHE A 93 -6.27 -7.38 20.96
C PHE A 93 -7.43 -7.50 19.96
N GLU A 94 -8.49 -8.21 20.32
CA GLU A 94 -9.67 -8.44 19.47
C GLU A 94 -10.37 -7.12 19.14
N MET A 95 -10.44 -6.21 20.11
CA MET A 95 -11.03 -4.89 19.89
C MET A 95 -10.19 -4.05 18.93
N VAL A 96 -8.86 -4.09 19.06
CA VAL A 96 -7.95 -3.43 18.12
C VAL A 96 -8.06 -4.09 16.74
N LEU A 97 -8.10 -5.42 16.66
CA LEU A 97 -8.26 -6.15 15.39
C LEU A 97 -9.56 -5.76 14.67
N PHE A 98 -10.67 -5.67 15.39
CA PHE A 98 -11.94 -5.21 14.86
C PHE A 98 -11.84 -3.77 14.31
N THR A 99 -11.20 -2.86 15.05
CA THR A 99 -11.01 -1.49 14.56
C THR A 99 -10.11 -1.44 13.33
N ARG A 100 -9.11 -2.29 13.20
CA ARG A 100 -8.25 -2.41 12.01
C ARG A 100 -9.06 -2.79 10.76
N ILE A 101 -10.04 -3.72 10.90
CA ILE A 101 -10.96 -4.06 9.81
C ILE A 101 -11.78 -2.84 9.39
N LEU A 102 -12.33 -2.09 10.34
CA LEU A 102 -13.08 -0.87 10.04
C LEU A 102 -12.21 0.21 9.41
N GLN A 103 -10.98 0.40 9.89
CA GLN A 103 -10.01 1.36 9.35
C GLN A 103 -9.61 1.01 7.91
N GLY A 104 -9.31 -0.29 7.64
CA GLY A 104 -8.96 -0.74 6.29
C GLY A 104 -10.11 -0.59 5.29
N LEU A 105 -11.32 -1.02 5.69
CA LEU A 105 -12.53 -0.86 4.88
C LEU A 105 -12.79 0.62 4.58
N SER A 106 -12.91 1.44 5.62
CA SER A 106 -13.26 2.85 5.47
C SER A 106 -12.16 3.67 4.80
N GLY A 107 -10.89 3.43 5.14
CA GLY A 107 -9.73 4.10 4.56
C GLY A 107 -9.56 3.78 3.08
N GLY A 108 -9.61 2.50 2.71
CA GLY A 108 -9.50 2.06 1.31
C GLY A 108 -10.56 2.68 0.42
N ILE A 109 -11.83 2.66 0.87
CA ILE A 109 -12.94 3.29 0.12
C ILE A 109 -12.77 4.81 0.08
N ALA A 110 -12.41 5.44 1.20
CA ALA A 110 -12.24 6.90 1.26
C ALA A 110 -11.19 7.40 0.27
N ILE A 111 -10.04 6.71 0.11
CA ILE A 111 -9.00 7.07 -0.85
C ILE A 111 -9.52 7.00 -2.29
N VAL A 112 -10.19 5.91 -2.67
CA VAL A 112 -10.73 5.74 -4.04
C VAL A 112 -11.80 6.79 -4.33
N VAL A 113 -12.72 7.01 -3.40
CA VAL A 113 -13.78 8.01 -3.57
C VAL A 113 -13.22 9.44 -3.55
N ALA A 114 -12.18 9.71 -2.74
CA ALA A 114 -11.50 11.01 -2.74
C ALA A 114 -10.86 11.32 -4.10
N MET A 115 -10.23 10.33 -4.75
CA MET A 115 -9.70 10.49 -6.11
C MET A 115 -10.81 10.78 -7.12
N ALA A 116 -11.93 10.03 -7.06
CA ALA A 116 -13.09 10.27 -7.93
C ALA A 116 -13.69 11.67 -7.71
N VAL A 117 -13.85 12.11 -6.47
CA VAL A 117 -14.30 13.48 -6.13
C VAL A 117 -13.32 14.53 -6.66
N ALA A 118 -12.01 14.35 -6.49
CA ALA A 118 -11.00 15.29 -6.93
C ALA A 118 -11.03 15.51 -8.45
N THR A 119 -11.22 14.45 -9.23
CA THR A 119 -11.32 14.55 -10.70
C THR A 119 -12.54 15.33 -11.17
N ARG A 120 -13.63 15.32 -10.39
CA ARG A 120 -14.85 16.09 -10.70
C ARG A 120 -14.78 17.56 -10.28
N LEU A 121 -13.81 17.93 -9.46
CA LEU A 121 -13.60 19.31 -9.01
C LEU A 121 -12.68 20.12 -9.93
N VAL A 122 -12.11 19.51 -10.95
CA VAL A 122 -11.18 20.13 -11.90
C VAL A 122 -11.57 19.89 -13.35
N GLU A 123 -11.01 20.69 -14.27
CA GLU A 123 -11.09 20.51 -15.71
C GLU A 123 -10.44 19.19 -16.16
N ASN A 124 -10.83 18.64 -17.29
CA ASN A 124 -10.38 17.34 -17.79
C ASN A 124 -8.85 17.24 -17.87
N GLU A 125 -8.18 18.31 -18.30
CA GLU A 125 -6.73 18.39 -18.46
C GLU A 125 -5.97 18.33 -17.13
N LYS A 126 -6.64 18.59 -16.00
CA LYS A 126 -6.05 18.62 -14.65
C LYS A 126 -6.40 17.41 -13.79
N ARG A 127 -7.19 16.46 -14.31
CA ARG A 127 -7.63 15.27 -13.56
C ARG A 127 -6.46 14.43 -13.05
N GLY A 128 -5.47 14.17 -13.92
CA GLY A 128 -4.27 13.44 -13.52
C GLY A 128 -3.49 14.13 -12.39
N SER A 129 -3.36 15.47 -12.47
CA SER A 129 -2.71 16.25 -11.41
C SER A 129 -3.49 16.18 -10.08
N ALA A 130 -4.81 16.19 -10.12
CA ALA A 130 -5.65 16.08 -8.92
C ALA A 130 -5.49 14.70 -8.23
N ILE A 131 -5.47 13.62 -9.01
CA ILE A 131 -5.17 12.27 -8.51
C ILE A 131 -3.75 12.22 -7.93
N GLY A 132 -2.77 12.78 -8.65
CA GLY A 132 -1.37 12.83 -8.22
C GLY A 132 -1.18 13.52 -6.86
N ILE A 133 -1.92 14.60 -6.58
CA ILE A 133 -1.87 15.29 -5.28
C ILE A 133 -2.37 14.38 -4.15
N ILE A 134 -3.42 13.58 -4.37
CA ILE A 134 -3.93 12.64 -3.36
C ILE A 134 -2.93 11.50 -3.13
N LEU A 135 -2.36 10.95 -4.21
CA LEU A 135 -1.34 9.91 -4.12
C LEU A 135 -0.05 10.42 -3.45
N MET A 136 0.32 11.68 -3.65
CA MET A 136 1.41 12.31 -2.89
C MET A 136 1.09 12.36 -1.40
N GLY A 137 -0.16 12.66 -1.01
CA GLY A 137 -0.59 12.59 0.39
C GLY A 137 -0.37 11.20 0.96
N LEU A 138 -0.84 10.17 0.26
CA LEU A 138 -0.67 8.77 0.66
C LEU A 138 0.82 8.37 0.76
N SER A 139 1.63 8.70 -0.24
CA SER A 139 3.06 8.38 -0.23
C SER A 139 3.83 9.14 0.85
N SER A 140 3.43 10.39 1.15
CA SER A 140 4.02 11.18 2.24
C SER A 140 3.82 10.56 3.61
N SER A 141 2.83 9.67 3.78
CA SER A 141 2.62 8.95 5.04
C SER A 141 3.76 7.99 5.37
N LEU A 142 4.37 7.37 4.37
CA LEU A 142 5.57 6.53 4.57
C LEU A 142 6.80 7.37 4.94
N VAL A 143 6.93 8.58 4.36
CA VAL A 143 8.09 9.44 4.58
C VAL A 143 8.01 10.14 5.94
N PHE A 144 6.85 10.67 6.30
CA PHE A 144 6.67 11.48 7.49
C PHE A 144 5.74 10.84 8.52
N GLY A 145 4.64 10.22 8.08
CA GLY A 145 3.60 9.70 8.96
C GLY A 145 4.10 8.56 9.84
N VAL A 146 4.77 7.56 9.25
CA VAL A 146 5.29 6.42 10.01
C VAL A 146 6.41 6.81 10.96
N PRO A 147 7.48 7.52 10.54
CA PRO A 147 8.56 7.90 11.45
C PRO A 147 8.09 8.82 12.58
N LEU A 148 7.33 9.86 12.24
CA LEU A 148 6.81 10.79 13.25
C LEU A 148 5.82 10.09 14.19
N GLY A 149 4.95 9.22 13.65
CA GLY A 149 4.01 8.44 14.44
C GLY A 149 4.72 7.47 15.38
N THR A 150 5.76 6.79 14.93
CA THR A 150 6.59 5.89 15.76
C THR A 150 7.25 6.67 16.89
N PHE A 151 7.88 7.81 16.58
CA PHE A 151 8.50 8.67 17.58
C PHE A 151 7.49 9.24 18.60
N LEU A 152 6.34 9.74 18.13
CA LEU A 152 5.28 10.25 19.01
C LEU A 152 4.69 9.14 19.87
N SER A 153 4.59 7.91 19.35
CA SER A 153 4.08 6.77 20.11
C SER A 153 4.99 6.37 21.27
N GLU A 154 6.29 6.63 21.19
CA GLU A 154 7.23 6.43 22.29
C GLU A 154 6.98 7.41 23.44
N ILE A 155 6.61 8.67 23.12
CA ILE A 155 6.43 9.74 24.11
C ILE A 155 5.03 9.70 24.73
N MET A 156 3.98 9.51 23.90
CA MET A 156 2.57 9.67 24.29
C MET A 156 1.84 8.33 24.48
N GLY A 157 2.50 7.21 24.14
CA GLY A 157 1.87 5.91 23.97
C GLY A 157 1.19 5.74 22.60
N TRP A 158 1.23 4.52 22.08
CA TRP A 158 0.76 4.22 20.72
C TRP A 158 -0.74 4.50 20.50
N LYS A 159 -1.58 4.35 21.53
CA LYS A 159 -3.02 4.62 21.44
C LYS A 159 -3.32 6.11 21.22
N ALA A 160 -2.51 7.01 21.82
CA ALA A 160 -2.68 8.46 21.67
C ALA A 160 -2.51 8.92 20.20
N LEU A 161 -1.71 8.22 19.41
CA LEU A 161 -1.56 8.51 17.98
C LEU A 161 -2.89 8.32 17.23
N PHE A 162 -3.67 7.29 17.55
CA PHE A 162 -4.94 7.01 16.87
C PHE A 162 -5.97 8.11 17.15
N ILE A 163 -6.08 8.57 18.40
CA ILE A 163 -6.99 9.67 18.71
C ILE A 163 -6.54 10.97 18.04
N LEU A 164 -5.24 11.26 18.01
CA LEU A 164 -4.68 12.44 17.34
C LEU A 164 -5.02 12.44 15.84
N ILE A 165 -4.81 11.32 15.16
CA ILE A 165 -5.15 11.18 13.74
C ILE A 165 -6.66 11.26 13.51
N GLY A 166 -7.46 10.65 14.39
CA GLY A 166 -8.92 10.78 14.37
C GLY A 166 -9.38 12.24 14.46
N LEU A 167 -8.82 13.01 15.41
CA LEU A 167 -9.13 14.44 15.59
C LEU A 167 -8.72 15.27 14.36
N ILE A 168 -7.51 15.06 13.82
CA ILE A 168 -7.05 15.80 12.63
C ILE A 168 -7.93 15.45 11.41
N THR A 169 -8.43 14.21 11.31
CA THR A 169 -9.31 13.77 10.21
C THR A 169 -10.67 14.51 10.21
N ILE A 170 -11.07 15.12 11.31
CA ILE A 170 -12.26 15.98 11.34
C ILE A 170 -12.11 17.19 10.41
N ILE A 171 -10.88 17.68 10.19
CA ILE A 171 -10.63 18.84 9.31
C ILE A 171 -11.05 18.54 7.87
N PRO A 172 -10.49 17.50 7.19
CA PRO A 172 -10.95 17.15 5.85
C PRO A 172 -12.44 16.72 5.82
N LEU A 173 -12.98 16.08 6.87
CA LEU A 173 -14.40 15.76 6.96
C LEU A 173 -15.27 17.02 6.85
N LEU A 174 -15.00 18.05 7.66
CA LEU A 174 -15.75 19.31 7.65
C LEU A 174 -15.63 20.06 6.32
N VAL A 175 -14.46 20.00 5.69
CA VAL A 175 -14.26 20.64 4.38
C VAL A 175 -15.02 19.89 3.28
N VAL A 176 -14.99 18.57 3.28
CA VAL A 176 -15.80 17.76 2.35
C VAL A 176 -17.29 18.07 2.54
N TYR A 177 -17.76 18.14 3.79
CA TYR A 177 -19.14 18.45 4.10
C TYR A 177 -19.57 19.80 3.52
N ARG A 178 -18.76 20.87 3.71
CA ARG A 178 -19.10 22.24 3.33
C ARG A 178 -18.80 22.60 1.87
N SER A 179 -17.78 21.97 1.27
CA SER A 179 -17.18 22.48 0.02
C SER A 179 -17.33 21.54 -1.17
N VAL A 180 -17.60 20.25 -0.95
CA VAL A 180 -17.81 19.30 -2.05
C VAL A 180 -19.28 19.32 -2.44
N PRO A 181 -19.63 19.51 -3.75
CA PRO A 181 -21.00 19.41 -4.24
C PRO A 181 -21.48 17.94 -4.24
N THR A 182 -22.77 17.74 -4.40
CA THR A 182 -23.37 16.42 -4.69
C THR A 182 -22.83 15.91 -6.02
N ILE A 183 -22.26 14.70 -6.03
CA ILE A 183 -21.64 14.08 -7.20
C ILE A 183 -22.30 12.71 -7.43
N LYS A 184 -23.11 12.62 -8.48
CA LYS A 184 -23.61 11.34 -8.99
C LYS A 184 -22.68 10.87 -10.10
N GLU A 185 -22.26 9.62 -10.06
CA GLU A 185 -21.38 9.03 -11.07
C GLU A 185 -22.22 8.56 -12.26
N GLN A 186 -21.72 8.80 -13.47
CA GLN A 186 -22.37 8.40 -14.72
C GLN A 186 -21.77 7.12 -15.32
N GLU A 187 -20.50 6.82 -15.02
CA GLU A 187 -19.81 5.62 -15.51
C GLU A 187 -19.63 4.61 -14.37
N GLN A 188 -20.04 3.38 -14.63
CA GLN A 188 -20.15 2.35 -13.62
C GLN A 188 -19.06 1.30 -13.82
N VAL A 189 -18.01 1.28 -12.98
CA VAL A 189 -17.10 0.15 -12.89
C VAL A 189 -17.74 -0.91 -11.98
N THR A 190 -18.29 -1.96 -12.58
CA THR A 190 -18.91 -3.07 -11.84
C THR A 190 -17.87 -4.13 -11.44
N ILE A 191 -18.15 -4.93 -10.38
CA ILE A 191 -17.33 -6.10 -10.03
C ILE A 191 -17.19 -7.06 -11.20
N GLY A 192 -18.28 -7.25 -11.99
CA GLY A 192 -18.24 -8.07 -13.19
C GLY A 192 -17.22 -7.60 -14.22
N MET A 193 -17.08 -6.29 -14.40
CA MET A 193 -16.02 -5.71 -15.27
C MET A 193 -14.62 -5.98 -14.72
N GLN A 194 -14.41 -5.80 -13.41
CA GLN A 194 -13.12 -6.08 -12.76
C GLN A 194 -12.76 -7.57 -12.89
N LEU A 195 -13.70 -8.47 -12.67
CA LEU A 195 -13.48 -9.91 -12.81
C LEU A 195 -13.30 -10.33 -14.27
N SER A 196 -13.92 -9.61 -15.22
CA SER A 196 -13.81 -9.95 -16.65
C SER A 196 -12.39 -9.80 -17.20
N ILE A 197 -11.63 -8.82 -16.73
CA ILE A 197 -10.25 -8.66 -17.20
C ILE A 197 -9.32 -9.77 -16.68
N LEU A 198 -9.65 -10.43 -15.57
CA LEU A 198 -8.92 -11.57 -15.04
C LEU A 198 -9.09 -12.86 -15.89
N LYS A 199 -9.95 -12.84 -16.94
CA LYS A 199 -9.99 -13.91 -17.93
C LYS A 199 -8.77 -13.88 -18.86
N ASP A 200 -8.11 -12.74 -19.03
CA ASP A 200 -6.86 -12.63 -19.78
C ASP A 200 -5.68 -13.10 -18.91
N LYS A 201 -5.05 -14.21 -19.31
CA LYS A 201 -3.91 -14.79 -18.60
C LYS A 201 -2.75 -13.80 -18.40
N ARG A 202 -2.56 -12.84 -19.33
CA ARG A 202 -1.52 -11.82 -19.23
C ARG A 202 -1.78 -10.90 -18.02
N ILE A 203 -3.04 -10.56 -17.79
CA ILE A 203 -3.42 -9.74 -16.64
C ILE A 203 -3.25 -10.53 -15.34
N VAL A 204 -3.64 -11.81 -15.34
CA VAL A 204 -3.46 -12.70 -14.16
C VAL A 204 -1.98 -12.77 -13.76
N PHE A 205 -1.08 -13.01 -14.73
CA PHE A 205 0.35 -13.02 -14.43
C PHE A 205 0.86 -11.65 -13.98
N ALA A 206 0.40 -10.56 -14.59
CA ALA A 206 0.80 -9.22 -14.22
C ALA A 206 0.38 -8.87 -12.78
N VAL A 207 -0.87 -9.16 -12.38
CA VAL A 207 -1.31 -8.91 -10.99
C VAL A 207 -0.70 -9.91 -9.99
N ALA A 208 -0.32 -11.13 -10.44
CA ALA A 208 0.45 -12.05 -9.62
C ALA A 208 1.87 -11.52 -9.34
N VAL A 209 2.51 -10.83 -10.30
CA VAL A 209 3.76 -10.09 -10.05
C VAL A 209 3.54 -9.08 -8.92
N THR A 210 2.44 -8.30 -8.99
CA THR A 210 2.10 -7.34 -7.92
C THR A 210 1.93 -8.02 -6.57
N LEU A 211 1.16 -9.11 -6.51
CA LEU A 211 0.92 -9.87 -5.29
C LEU A 211 2.24 -10.30 -4.61
N PHE A 212 3.15 -10.89 -5.39
CA PHE A 212 4.36 -11.48 -4.84
C PHE A 212 5.45 -10.44 -4.53
N TYR A 213 5.66 -9.38 -5.33
CA TYR A 213 6.66 -8.38 -4.98
C TYR A 213 6.23 -7.52 -3.79
N VAL A 214 4.94 -7.17 -3.70
CA VAL A 214 4.38 -6.48 -2.53
C VAL A 214 4.35 -7.42 -1.33
N GLY A 215 4.01 -8.70 -1.53
CA GLY A 215 4.09 -9.71 -0.48
C GLY A 215 5.49 -9.84 0.10
N SER A 216 6.51 -9.93 -0.76
CA SER A 216 7.92 -9.90 -0.34
C SER A 216 8.26 -8.64 0.48
N TYR A 217 7.86 -7.47 -0.01
CA TYR A 217 8.05 -6.22 0.69
C TYR A 217 7.39 -6.24 2.08
N SER A 218 6.12 -6.62 2.15
CA SER A 218 5.35 -6.63 3.39
C SER A 218 5.88 -7.66 4.40
N THR A 219 6.42 -8.80 3.94
CA THR A 219 7.00 -9.83 4.84
C THR A 219 8.12 -9.25 5.71
N LEU A 220 8.99 -8.43 5.16
CA LEU A 220 10.08 -7.78 5.93
C LEU A 220 9.62 -6.46 6.53
N PHE A 221 8.94 -5.61 5.76
CA PHE A 221 8.61 -4.25 6.17
C PHE A 221 7.66 -4.22 7.39
N THR A 222 6.66 -5.11 7.46
CA THR A 222 5.75 -5.19 8.61
C THR A 222 6.49 -5.42 9.94
N TYR A 223 7.57 -6.17 9.89
CA TYR A 223 8.37 -6.53 11.07
C TYR A 223 9.76 -5.89 11.05
N LEU A 224 9.91 -4.77 10.33
CA LEU A 224 11.21 -4.09 10.20
C LEU A 224 11.72 -3.61 11.56
N THR A 225 10.85 -3.10 12.43
CA THR A 225 11.21 -2.67 13.79
C THR A 225 11.82 -3.82 14.62
N PRO A 226 11.13 -4.96 14.84
CA PRO A 226 11.75 -6.07 15.56
C PRO A 226 12.95 -6.68 14.83
N PHE A 227 13.00 -6.66 13.50
CA PHE A 227 14.18 -7.08 12.74
C PHE A 227 15.39 -6.22 13.05
N LEU A 228 15.25 -4.90 13.06
CA LEU A 228 16.34 -3.95 13.37
C LEU A 228 16.77 -4.05 14.83
N GLN A 229 15.85 -4.24 15.76
CA GLN A 229 16.19 -4.47 17.16
C GLN A 229 16.98 -5.76 17.36
N ALA A 230 16.58 -6.85 16.72
CA ALA A 230 17.29 -8.13 16.81
C ALA A 230 18.65 -8.11 16.10
N SER A 231 18.80 -7.34 15.01
CA SER A 231 20.03 -7.29 14.21
C SER A 231 21.10 -6.38 14.82
N ALA A 232 20.70 -5.27 15.48
CA ALA A 232 21.63 -4.21 15.86
C ALA A 232 21.32 -3.52 17.20
N ASN A 233 20.37 -4.05 18.00
CA ASN A 233 19.96 -3.51 19.31
C ASN A 233 19.59 -2.01 19.29
N LEU A 234 18.91 -1.56 18.23
CA LEU A 234 18.57 -0.15 18.04
C LEU A 234 17.42 0.29 18.94
N THR A 235 17.50 1.53 19.37
CA THR A 235 16.41 2.25 20.07
C THR A 235 15.28 2.61 19.09
N ILE A 236 14.11 2.90 19.62
CA ILE A 236 12.94 3.32 18.81
C ILE A 236 13.22 4.63 18.07
N ALA A 237 13.94 5.56 18.70
CA ALA A 237 14.34 6.82 18.08
C ALA A 237 15.25 6.60 16.85
N GLU A 238 16.24 5.71 16.95
CA GLU A 238 17.12 5.35 15.84
C GLU A 238 16.35 4.64 14.72
N ILE A 239 15.43 3.73 15.07
CA ILE A 239 14.55 3.05 14.11
C ILE A 239 13.64 4.06 13.40
N SER A 240 13.09 5.06 14.11
CA SER A 240 12.31 6.13 13.50
C SER A 240 13.12 6.90 12.46
N GLY A 241 14.41 7.15 12.73
CA GLY A 241 15.33 7.75 11.77
C GLY A 241 15.55 6.87 10.52
N ILE A 242 15.71 5.55 10.71
CA ILE A 242 15.86 4.60 9.60
C ILE A 242 14.55 4.53 8.78
N LEU A 243 13.38 4.53 9.43
CA LEU A 243 12.08 4.56 8.74
C LEU A 243 11.89 5.85 7.93
N LEU A 244 12.38 7.00 8.43
CA LEU A 244 12.39 8.25 7.67
C LEU A 244 13.24 8.15 6.40
N LEU A 245 14.47 7.64 6.54
CA LEU A 245 15.35 7.40 5.39
C LEU A 245 14.74 6.41 4.40
N ALA A 246 14.13 5.33 4.89
CA ALA A 246 13.42 4.34 4.08
C ALA A 246 12.26 4.99 3.30
N GLY A 247 11.49 5.87 3.93
CA GLY A 247 10.44 6.64 3.27
C GLY A 247 10.98 7.54 2.16
N ILE A 248 12.07 8.27 2.41
CA ILE A 248 12.75 9.10 1.39
C ILE A 248 13.23 8.23 0.22
N CYS A 249 13.86 7.09 0.51
CA CYS A 249 14.30 6.14 -0.51
C CYS A 249 13.15 5.56 -1.33
N SER A 250 11.99 5.33 -0.73
CA SER A 250 10.76 4.92 -1.43
C SER A 250 10.32 5.95 -2.46
N PHE A 251 10.33 7.22 -2.09
CA PHE A 251 9.98 8.33 -2.97
C PHE A 251 10.97 8.45 -4.13
N ILE A 252 12.28 8.36 -3.85
CA ILE A 252 13.34 8.35 -4.86
C ILE A 252 13.17 7.15 -5.80
N GLY A 253 12.92 5.96 -5.24
CA GLY A 253 12.70 4.73 -5.99
C GLY A 253 11.52 4.85 -6.96
N SER A 254 10.38 5.35 -6.47
CA SER A 254 9.19 5.57 -7.30
C SER A 254 9.46 6.55 -8.45
N SER A 255 10.18 7.63 -8.17
CA SER A 255 10.56 8.62 -9.18
C SER A 255 11.50 8.05 -10.25
N ILE A 256 12.54 7.33 -9.83
CA ILE A 256 13.49 6.65 -10.74
C ILE A 256 12.75 5.59 -11.57
N GLY A 257 11.87 4.81 -10.93
CA GLY A 257 11.09 3.77 -11.58
C GLY A 257 10.16 4.31 -12.67
N GLY A 258 9.49 5.42 -12.41
CA GLY A 258 8.67 6.11 -13.41
C GLY A 258 9.49 6.55 -14.62
N ILE A 259 10.59 7.27 -14.39
CA ILE A 259 11.49 7.73 -15.45
C ILE A 259 12.10 6.54 -16.24
N ALA A 260 12.48 5.47 -15.56
CA ALA A 260 13.05 4.29 -16.20
C ALA A 260 11.98 3.55 -17.04
N ALA A 261 10.75 3.47 -16.55
CA ALA A 261 9.64 2.86 -17.26
C ALA A 261 9.30 3.62 -18.55
N ASP A 262 9.35 4.96 -18.51
CA ASP A 262 9.12 5.80 -19.70
C ASP A 262 10.26 5.67 -20.73
N LYS A 263 11.53 5.64 -20.27
CA LYS A 263 12.70 5.64 -21.16
C LYS A 263 13.10 4.26 -21.67
N LYS A 264 13.06 3.24 -20.82
CA LYS A 264 13.54 1.87 -21.12
C LYS A 264 12.41 0.84 -21.22
N GLY A 265 11.19 1.28 -20.93
CA GLY A 265 9.99 0.46 -20.93
C GLY A 265 9.71 -0.19 -19.56
N PRO A 266 8.42 -0.49 -19.29
CA PRO A 266 7.99 -0.99 -17.99
C PRO A 266 8.55 -2.39 -17.67
N LYS A 267 8.65 -3.29 -18.66
CA LYS A 267 9.18 -4.65 -18.45
C LYS A 267 10.63 -4.65 -17.98
N PHE A 268 11.47 -3.81 -18.59
CA PHE A 268 12.88 -3.66 -18.19
C PHE A 268 12.98 -3.18 -16.74
N THR A 269 12.18 -2.17 -16.38
CA THR A 269 12.19 -1.59 -15.04
C THR A 269 11.70 -2.59 -13.97
N ILE A 270 10.63 -3.34 -14.26
CA ILE A 270 10.13 -4.41 -13.38
C ILE A 270 11.22 -5.46 -13.18
N PHE A 271 11.80 -5.97 -14.24
CA PHE A 271 12.81 -7.03 -14.19
C PHE A 271 14.05 -6.61 -13.40
N THR A 272 14.60 -5.43 -13.69
CA THR A 272 15.78 -4.90 -12.96
C THR A 272 15.46 -4.61 -11.50
N GLY A 273 14.28 -4.07 -11.20
CA GLY A 273 13.82 -3.82 -9.83
C GLY A 273 13.68 -5.12 -9.02
N LEU A 274 13.08 -6.17 -9.60
CA LEU A 274 12.94 -7.48 -8.96
C LEU A 274 14.30 -8.12 -8.68
N ILE A 275 15.23 -8.11 -9.64
CA ILE A 275 16.58 -8.65 -9.43
C ILE A 275 17.29 -7.90 -8.31
N LEU A 276 17.26 -6.57 -8.33
CA LEU A 276 17.90 -5.77 -7.30
C LEU A 276 17.27 -6.01 -5.94
N GLN A 277 15.95 -6.18 -5.86
CA GLN A 277 15.25 -6.53 -4.63
C GLN A 277 15.72 -7.90 -4.09
N ILE A 278 15.85 -8.93 -4.94
CA ILE A 278 16.37 -10.24 -4.55
C ILE A 278 17.77 -10.12 -4.00
N LEU A 279 18.67 -9.44 -4.72
CA LEU A 279 20.07 -9.29 -4.32
C LEU A 279 20.20 -8.60 -2.97
N MET A 280 19.44 -7.52 -2.74
CA MET A 280 19.47 -6.79 -1.47
C MET A 280 18.91 -7.63 -0.32
N LEU A 281 17.85 -8.41 -0.53
CA LEU A 281 17.27 -9.28 0.51
C LEU A 281 18.22 -10.42 0.88
N ILE A 282 18.91 -11.02 -0.09
CA ILE A 282 19.95 -12.04 0.17
C ILE A 282 21.13 -11.41 0.91
N LEU A 283 21.59 -10.24 0.46
CA LEU A 283 22.70 -9.53 1.13
C LEU A 283 22.32 -9.15 2.57
N LEU A 284 21.07 -8.70 2.81
CA LEU A 284 20.58 -8.40 4.15
C LEU A 284 20.59 -9.62 5.07
N ALA A 285 20.27 -10.82 4.51
CA ALA A 285 20.33 -12.07 5.26
C ALA A 285 21.75 -12.50 5.63
N MET A 286 22.76 -12.07 4.87
CA MET A 286 24.16 -12.50 5.01
C MET A 286 25.06 -11.48 5.74
N ILE A 287 24.63 -10.21 5.84
CA ILE A 287 25.53 -9.11 6.26
C ILE A 287 25.90 -9.12 7.75
N GLY A 288 25.20 -9.94 8.57
CA GLY A 288 25.45 -10.00 10.02
C GLY A 288 25.12 -8.69 10.75
N GLY A 289 25.79 -8.41 11.88
CA GLY A 289 25.51 -7.26 12.75
C GLY A 289 26.14 -5.92 12.31
N ASN A 290 26.59 -5.77 11.06
CA ASN A 290 27.15 -4.50 10.56
C ASN A 290 26.02 -3.48 10.31
N LEU A 291 25.80 -2.56 11.26
CA LEU A 291 24.74 -1.56 11.21
C LEU A 291 24.78 -0.70 9.95
N VAL A 292 25.92 -0.19 9.54
CA VAL A 292 26.06 0.66 8.35
C VAL A 292 25.66 -0.13 7.09
N GLY A 293 26.11 -1.38 7.01
CA GLY A 293 25.73 -2.29 5.93
C GLY A 293 24.24 -2.60 5.91
N ILE A 294 23.62 -2.89 7.06
CA ILE A 294 22.18 -3.13 7.19
C ILE A 294 21.39 -1.92 6.67
N ILE A 295 21.74 -0.71 7.14
CA ILE A 295 21.06 0.52 6.71
C ILE A 295 21.22 0.72 5.20
N ALA A 296 22.43 0.63 4.66
CA ALA A 296 22.70 0.82 3.24
C ALA A 296 21.90 -0.17 2.37
N VAL A 297 21.86 -1.44 2.76
CA VAL A 297 21.12 -2.48 2.04
C VAL A 297 19.62 -2.24 2.09
N ILE A 298 19.08 -1.85 3.26
CA ILE A 298 17.66 -1.50 3.39
C ILE A 298 17.30 -0.30 2.50
N MET A 299 18.14 0.74 2.44
CA MET A 299 17.88 1.92 1.59
C MET A 299 17.85 1.54 0.11
N ILE A 300 18.79 0.72 -0.36
CA ILE A 300 18.81 0.26 -1.76
C ILE A 300 17.61 -0.67 -2.03
N TRP A 301 17.27 -1.55 -1.09
CA TRP A 301 16.08 -2.41 -1.19
C TRP A 301 14.79 -1.59 -1.31
N MET A 302 14.65 -0.51 -0.54
CA MET A 302 13.50 0.40 -0.65
C MET A 302 13.42 1.06 -2.02
N ILE A 303 14.55 1.57 -2.55
CA ILE A 303 14.61 2.14 -3.91
C ILE A 303 14.20 1.10 -4.95
N ALA A 304 14.74 -0.12 -4.87
CA ALA A 304 14.44 -1.20 -5.80
C ALA A 304 12.96 -1.56 -5.80
N THR A 305 12.39 -1.80 -4.62
CA THR A 305 10.99 -2.20 -4.45
C THR A 305 10.03 -1.14 -4.98
N TRP A 306 10.23 0.12 -4.62
CA TRP A 306 9.34 1.21 -5.02
C TRP A 306 9.53 1.65 -6.47
N SER A 307 10.64 1.30 -7.13
CA SER A 307 10.81 1.51 -8.56
C SER A 307 9.92 0.61 -9.42
N ILE A 308 9.50 -0.54 -8.89
CA ILE A 308 8.63 -1.49 -9.58
C ILE A 308 7.21 -0.95 -9.73
N SER A 309 6.68 -0.26 -8.71
CA SER A 309 5.27 0.14 -8.64
C SER A 309 4.78 0.97 -9.84
N PRO A 310 5.42 2.10 -10.23
CA PRO A 310 4.98 2.88 -11.38
C PRO A 310 5.14 2.13 -12.70
N ALA A 311 6.19 1.32 -12.84
CA ALA A 311 6.41 0.50 -14.02
C ALA A 311 5.33 -0.58 -14.17
N GLN A 312 4.91 -1.20 -13.07
CA GLN A 312 3.86 -2.20 -13.04
C GLN A 312 2.49 -1.61 -13.41
N GLN A 313 2.18 -0.41 -12.89
CA GLN A 313 0.95 0.31 -13.25
C GLN A 313 0.95 0.66 -14.74
N LEU A 314 2.04 1.22 -15.27
CA LEU A 314 2.18 1.54 -16.69
C LEU A 314 2.01 0.29 -17.56
N TYR A 315 2.62 -0.82 -17.16
CA TYR A 315 2.51 -2.09 -17.89
C TYR A 315 1.05 -2.58 -17.94
N LEU A 316 0.33 -2.58 -16.81
CA LEU A 316 -1.07 -2.98 -16.76
C LEU A 316 -1.98 -2.11 -17.63
N VAL A 317 -1.75 -0.80 -17.66
CA VAL A 317 -2.46 0.14 -18.56
C VAL A 317 -2.22 -0.22 -20.03
N THR A 318 -1.00 -0.64 -20.40
CA THR A 318 -0.73 -1.07 -21.78
C THR A 318 -1.42 -2.38 -22.17
N LEU A 319 -1.71 -3.25 -21.19
CA LEU A 319 -2.45 -4.50 -21.44
C LEU A 319 -3.95 -4.27 -21.67
N VAL A 320 -4.53 -3.23 -21.07
CA VAL A 320 -5.98 -2.92 -21.13
C VAL A 320 -6.19 -1.48 -21.59
N PRO A 321 -5.82 -1.09 -22.82
CA PRO A 321 -5.86 0.30 -23.26
C PRO A 321 -7.28 0.86 -23.35
N LYS A 322 -8.32 -0.01 -23.50
CA LYS A 322 -9.72 0.40 -23.54
C LYS A 322 -10.33 0.71 -22.17
N SER A 323 -9.73 0.22 -21.09
CA SER A 323 -10.25 0.36 -19.72
C SER A 323 -9.12 0.38 -18.70
N PRO A 324 -8.21 1.37 -18.77
CA PRO A 324 -7.04 1.44 -17.90
C PRO A 324 -7.42 1.55 -16.41
N ASP A 325 -8.52 2.23 -16.10
CA ASP A 325 -8.99 2.41 -14.72
C ASP A 325 -9.38 1.09 -14.06
N ILE A 326 -9.95 0.14 -14.83
CA ILE A 326 -10.29 -1.20 -14.33
C ILE A 326 -9.02 -1.97 -13.98
N ALA A 327 -8.00 -1.90 -14.85
CA ALA A 327 -6.73 -2.58 -14.61
C ALA A 327 -6.02 -2.04 -13.37
N LEU A 328 -6.01 -0.72 -13.18
CA LEU A 328 -5.43 -0.07 -12.00
C LEU A 328 -6.23 -0.38 -10.73
N SER A 329 -7.56 -0.43 -10.79
CA SER A 329 -8.42 -0.81 -9.67
C SER A 329 -8.14 -2.25 -9.20
N VAL A 330 -8.07 -3.19 -10.14
CA VAL A 330 -7.70 -4.58 -9.83
C VAL A 330 -6.29 -4.66 -9.25
N ASN A 331 -5.33 -3.94 -9.83
CA ASN A 331 -3.96 -3.90 -9.30
C ASN A 331 -3.92 -3.39 -7.85
N THR A 332 -4.71 -2.37 -7.52
CA THR A 332 -4.80 -1.84 -6.15
C THR A 332 -5.28 -2.91 -5.16
N SER A 333 -6.28 -3.73 -5.54
CA SER A 333 -6.70 -4.86 -4.71
C SER A 333 -5.59 -5.88 -4.53
N PHE A 334 -4.81 -6.19 -5.59
CA PHE A 334 -3.68 -7.12 -5.50
C PHE A 334 -2.50 -6.56 -4.71
N ILE A 335 -2.29 -5.24 -4.68
CA ILE A 335 -1.35 -4.59 -3.75
C ILE A 335 -1.76 -4.90 -2.31
N GLN A 336 -3.03 -4.71 -1.96
CA GLN A 336 -3.53 -4.96 -0.61
C GLN A 336 -3.51 -6.46 -0.26
N PHE A 337 -3.84 -7.36 -1.20
CA PHE A 337 -3.64 -8.80 -1.00
C PHE A 337 -2.16 -9.14 -0.78
N GLY A 338 -1.24 -8.48 -1.47
CA GLY A 338 0.19 -8.63 -1.25
C GLY A 338 0.60 -8.21 0.17
N PHE A 339 0.11 -7.06 0.65
CA PHE A 339 0.34 -6.64 2.05
C PHE A 339 -0.18 -7.67 3.05
N ALA A 340 -1.39 -8.19 2.85
CA ALA A 340 -1.96 -9.21 3.72
C ALA A 340 -1.18 -10.53 3.69
N LEU A 341 -0.82 -11.00 2.51
CA LEU A 341 -0.01 -12.21 2.32
C LEU A 341 1.35 -12.07 3.02
N GLY A 342 2.04 -10.96 2.78
CA GLY A 342 3.39 -10.74 3.30
C GLY A 342 3.39 -10.60 4.83
N SER A 343 2.48 -9.81 5.42
CA SER A 343 2.39 -9.68 6.87
C SER A 343 2.03 -11.01 7.54
N GLY A 344 1.13 -11.79 6.94
CA GLY A 344 0.79 -13.14 7.41
C GLY A 344 1.98 -14.12 7.33
N LEU A 345 2.67 -14.17 6.19
CA LEU A 345 3.89 -14.99 6.01
C LEU A 345 4.97 -14.59 7.02
N GLY A 346 5.21 -13.29 7.20
CA GLY A 346 6.18 -12.80 8.17
C GLY A 346 5.85 -13.23 9.60
N GLY A 347 4.56 -13.18 9.98
CA GLY A 347 4.08 -13.68 11.26
C GLY A 347 4.37 -15.17 11.46
N LEU A 348 4.10 -16.00 10.44
CA LEU A 348 4.39 -17.44 10.47
C LEU A 348 5.91 -17.71 10.60
N VAL A 349 6.75 -16.94 9.91
CA VAL A 349 8.22 -17.06 10.01
C VAL A 349 8.69 -16.75 11.43
N ILE A 350 8.21 -15.68 12.04
CA ILE A 350 8.61 -15.28 13.39
C ILE A 350 8.13 -16.29 14.43
N SER A 351 6.93 -16.84 14.29
CA SER A 351 6.39 -17.82 15.22
C SER A 351 7.09 -19.19 15.13
N GLY A 352 7.55 -19.56 13.94
CA GLY A 352 8.18 -20.87 13.71
C GLY A 352 9.70 -20.87 13.78
N THR A 353 10.35 -19.70 13.62
CA THR A 353 11.82 -19.62 13.52
C THR A 353 12.37 -18.35 14.19
N SER A 354 12.93 -17.44 13.42
CA SER A 354 13.52 -16.18 13.88
C SER A 354 13.13 -15.02 13.00
N VAL A 355 13.01 -13.84 13.60
CA VAL A 355 12.78 -12.57 12.86
C VAL A 355 13.87 -12.31 11.81
N LEU A 356 15.10 -12.81 12.03
CA LEU A 356 16.21 -12.67 11.08
C LEU A 356 16.00 -13.45 9.78
N ASN A 357 15.14 -14.48 9.80
CA ASN A 357 14.83 -15.28 8.61
C ASN A 357 13.83 -14.59 7.67
N LEU A 358 13.26 -13.46 8.07
CA LEU A 358 12.33 -12.69 7.23
C LEU A 358 12.93 -12.29 5.90
N SER A 359 14.21 -11.91 5.85
CA SER A 359 14.91 -11.54 4.62
C SER A 359 15.01 -12.71 3.64
N TRP A 360 15.27 -13.94 4.10
CA TRP A 360 15.28 -15.13 3.25
C TRP A 360 13.89 -15.44 2.67
N VAL A 361 12.85 -15.42 3.49
CA VAL A 361 11.48 -15.67 3.02
C VAL A 361 11.00 -14.58 2.07
N SER A 362 11.35 -13.33 2.34
CA SER A 362 11.11 -12.22 1.42
C SER A 362 11.82 -12.43 0.08
N ALA A 363 13.09 -12.89 0.08
CA ALA A 363 13.84 -13.18 -1.14
C ALA A 363 13.16 -14.31 -1.96
N VAL A 364 12.71 -15.39 -1.31
CA VAL A 364 11.98 -16.47 -1.98
C VAL A 364 10.67 -15.96 -2.57
N THR A 365 9.94 -15.11 -1.84
CA THR A 365 8.66 -14.56 -2.31
C THR A 365 8.84 -13.67 -3.54
N VAL A 366 9.89 -12.84 -3.60
CA VAL A 366 10.15 -12.01 -4.79
C VAL A 366 10.69 -12.83 -5.97
N VAL A 367 11.33 -13.98 -5.74
CA VAL A 367 11.68 -14.92 -6.81
C VAL A 367 10.42 -15.43 -7.51
N LEU A 368 9.31 -15.67 -6.78
CA LEU A 368 8.03 -15.99 -7.40
C LEU A 368 7.53 -14.86 -8.30
N ALA A 369 7.68 -13.59 -7.89
CA ALA A 369 7.34 -12.45 -8.74
C ALA A 369 8.18 -12.43 -10.03
N LEU A 370 9.46 -12.74 -9.93
CA LEU A 370 10.35 -12.84 -11.10
C LEU A 370 9.92 -13.97 -12.04
N LEU A 371 9.57 -15.14 -11.51
CA LEU A 371 9.05 -16.26 -12.30
C LEU A 371 7.74 -15.88 -13.02
N MET A 372 6.80 -15.20 -12.34
CA MET A 372 5.58 -14.70 -12.98
C MET A 372 5.89 -13.71 -14.10
N THR A 373 6.89 -12.83 -13.91
CA THR A 373 7.33 -11.88 -14.94
C THR A 373 7.92 -12.61 -16.16
N LEU A 374 8.73 -13.64 -15.95
CA LEU A 374 9.30 -14.46 -17.03
C LEU A 374 8.21 -15.23 -17.81
N MET A 375 7.26 -15.82 -17.08
CA MET A 375 6.10 -16.49 -17.70
C MET A 375 5.28 -15.52 -18.55
N LEU A 376 5.03 -14.32 -18.03
CA LEU A 376 4.30 -13.27 -18.74
C LEU A 376 4.98 -12.89 -20.06
N VAL A 377 6.30 -12.68 -20.04
CA VAL A 377 7.09 -12.38 -21.25
C VAL A 377 7.08 -13.57 -22.23
N ALA A 378 7.14 -14.80 -21.73
CA ALA A 378 7.05 -16.00 -22.58
C ALA A 378 5.67 -16.11 -23.27
N PHE A 379 4.59 -15.87 -22.53
CA PHE A 379 3.22 -15.86 -23.10
C PHE A 379 3.01 -14.83 -24.20
N GLU A 380 3.64 -13.66 -24.10
CA GLU A 380 3.53 -12.62 -25.14
C GLU A 380 4.30 -12.94 -26.42
N ARG A 381 5.32 -13.79 -26.34
CA ARG A 381 6.11 -14.23 -27.50
C ARG A 381 5.41 -15.30 -28.33
N ILE A 382 4.38 -15.97 -27.77
CA ILE A 382 3.60 -16.98 -28.51
C ILE A 382 2.59 -16.23 -29.37
N PRO A 383 2.70 -16.26 -30.73
CA PRO A 383 1.72 -15.62 -31.61
C PRO A 383 0.33 -16.20 -31.31
N SER A 384 -0.66 -15.34 -31.05
CA SER A 384 -2.03 -15.82 -30.89
C SER A 384 -2.46 -16.51 -32.18
N SER A 385 -2.91 -17.76 -32.11
CA SER A 385 -3.38 -18.58 -33.24
C SER A 385 -4.50 -17.91 -34.06
N LYS A 386 -5.10 -16.82 -33.58
CA LYS A 386 -6.08 -15.99 -34.30
C LYS A 386 -5.49 -15.18 -35.45
N THR A 387 -4.17 -14.97 -35.50
CA THR A 387 -3.52 -14.22 -36.61
C THR A 387 -3.21 -15.10 -37.80
N LEU A 388 -3.26 -16.45 -37.66
CA LEU A 388 -3.01 -17.41 -38.75
C LEU A 388 -4.27 -17.77 -39.56
N MET A 389 -5.50 -17.50 -39.06
CA MET A 389 -6.74 -17.76 -39.78
C MET A 389 -7.25 -16.56 -40.63
N GLY A 390 -6.56 -15.44 -40.62
CA GLY A 390 -6.91 -14.24 -41.41
C GLY A 390 -6.08 -14.09 -42.71
N LYS A 391 -5.30 -15.12 -43.12
CA LYS A 391 -4.48 -15.11 -44.32
C LYS A 391 -4.73 -16.34 -45.23
N CYS A 392 -5.92 -16.90 -45.18
CA CYS A 392 -6.40 -17.84 -46.22
C CYS A 392 -7.63 -17.29 -46.90
#